data_bcd2264e37d2cccc8b123ff63daa48f6
#
_entry.id   bcd2264e37d2cccc8b123ff63daa48f6
#
_cell.length_a   1.000
_cell.length_b   1.000
_cell.length_c   1.000
_cell.angle_alpha   90.00
_cell.angle_beta   90.00
_cell.angle_gamma   90.00
#
_symmetry.space_group_name_H-M   'P 1'
#
loop_
_entity.id
_entity.type
_entity.pdbx_description
1 polymer ?
#
loop_
_entity_poly.entity_id
_entity_poly.type
_entity_poly.pdbx_seq_one_letter_code
_entity_poly.pdbx_strand_id
1 'polypeptide(L)'
;MNMKTKLFSTALLLGFCMNAIAQDNIMDVVPNAKEIKYNKMIFGHFIEHFDNQVYGGLYDPTSKFADEDGFRTDVIEALRQIQVPIVRWPGGCFVSTYHWIYGVGKERTPVYDKSWQVEDPNTFGTDEFIKWCRKVGCEPFICTNAGTGTPEEMSDWVEYCNLNIGKFGRMRIANGYPKPHNVKYWSVGNENWGAHELGARTVQEWGPLVRESAKLMRSVTKDAKLFAAATSNKNWTMPLLREAGYQLDYVSIHGYWDPLFHYNNPASFIECMMKTDAPEKDILRTIAILEEAGFGNGKIKIAYDEWNMRNWHHPWHGDFRKGFELEARRKNDIPSTYTMADALFSACFLNACLRHSDIVDIACFSPIVNTRGAIFVHPEGILKRTTYYVFDMYVNLLEDYMVPTTLQTVPLKHADKQTGVLDGILTSNENNTKYAYVVINKDPTEKQTLKLDFQGLNLKSTKKVKATVLSGKTADDYNEIGAEERVVPKEMTLSVKEGCVTLPPHSLTVLFFEK
;
A
#
# COMPACT_ATOMS: atom_id res chain seq x y z
N MET A 1 -85.48 25.79 -23.12
CA MET A 1 -84.68 27.02 -22.96
C MET A 1 -83.52 26.67 -22.06
N ASN A 2 -82.39 26.31 -22.68
CA ASN A 2 -81.22 25.76 -21.99
C ASN A 2 -80.01 26.64 -22.28
N MET A 3 -79.49 27.27 -21.25
CA MET A 3 -78.27 28.06 -21.32
C MET A 3 -77.11 27.18 -20.92
N LYS A 4 -76.14 26.94 -21.84
CA LYS A 4 -74.92 26.22 -21.62
C LYS A 4 -73.87 27.17 -21.09
N THR A 5 -73.38 26.94 -19.88
CA THR A 5 -72.27 27.66 -19.27
C THR A 5 -70.98 26.93 -19.64
N LYS A 6 -70.06 27.57 -20.34
CA LYS A 6 -68.71 27.07 -20.62
C LYS A 6 -67.78 27.52 -19.48
N LEU A 7 -67.25 26.59 -18.73
CA LEU A 7 -66.09 26.80 -17.85
C LEU A 7 -64.80 26.75 -18.66
N PHE A 8 -64.04 27.82 -18.67
CA PHE A 8 -62.65 27.84 -19.09
C PHE A 8 -61.75 27.52 -17.89
N SER A 9 -61.08 26.36 -17.95
CA SER A 9 -60.04 26.00 -16.99
C SER A 9 -58.69 26.52 -17.54
N THR A 10 -58.15 27.55 -16.96
CA THR A 10 -56.81 28.03 -17.21
C THR A 10 -55.85 27.26 -16.32
N ALA A 11 -55.16 26.25 -16.85
CA ALA A 11 -54.08 25.57 -16.14
C ALA A 11 -52.83 26.46 -16.15
N LEU A 12 -52.47 27.00 -15.00
CA LEU A 12 -51.24 27.73 -14.80
C LEU A 12 -50.12 26.69 -14.58
N LEU A 13 -49.31 26.43 -15.63
CA LEU A 13 -48.05 25.66 -15.49
C LEU A 13 -47.03 26.54 -14.78
N LEU A 14 -46.88 26.34 -13.48
CA LEU A 14 -45.71 26.81 -12.72
C LEU A 14 -44.53 25.89 -13.07
N GLY A 15 -43.72 26.31 -14.02
CA GLY A 15 -42.42 25.74 -14.28
C GLY A 15 -41.50 25.99 -13.08
N PHE A 16 -41.34 25.02 -12.20
CA PHE A 16 -40.21 25.00 -11.25
C PHE A 16 -38.93 24.78 -12.06
N CYS A 17 -38.24 25.87 -12.43
CA CYS A 17 -36.82 25.77 -12.73
C CYS A 17 -36.11 25.39 -11.41
N MET A 18 -35.91 24.12 -11.20
CA MET A 18 -34.86 23.68 -10.27
C MET A 18 -33.53 24.16 -10.88
N ASN A 19 -33.04 25.29 -10.44
CA ASN A 19 -31.63 25.60 -10.57
C ASN A 19 -30.91 24.49 -9.81
N ALA A 20 -30.37 23.51 -10.52
CA ALA A 20 -29.36 22.64 -9.97
C ALA A 20 -28.20 23.55 -9.55
N ILE A 21 -28.11 23.83 -8.26
CA ILE A 21 -26.91 24.47 -7.70
C ILE A 21 -25.78 23.50 -8.08
N ALA A 22 -24.92 23.94 -8.98
CA ALA A 22 -23.73 23.19 -9.32
C ALA A 22 -22.98 22.97 -8.00
N GLN A 23 -22.84 21.72 -7.60
CA GLN A 23 -22.12 21.37 -6.39
C GLN A 23 -20.65 21.68 -6.67
N ASP A 24 -20.05 22.60 -5.93
CA ASP A 24 -18.65 22.98 -6.10
C ASP A 24 -17.74 22.00 -5.36
N ASN A 25 -16.51 21.80 -5.85
CA ASN A 25 -15.48 21.12 -5.08
C ASN A 25 -14.90 22.11 -4.08
N ILE A 26 -15.01 21.80 -2.78
CA ILE A 26 -14.57 22.69 -1.69
C ILE A 26 -13.78 21.88 -0.68
N MET A 27 -12.57 22.33 -0.38
CA MET A 27 -11.77 21.85 0.73
C MET A 27 -11.85 22.85 1.87
N ASP A 28 -12.23 22.37 3.06
CA ASP A 28 -12.29 23.15 4.29
C ASP A 28 -11.37 22.53 5.34
N VAL A 29 -10.64 23.36 6.07
CA VAL A 29 -9.88 22.93 7.26
C VAL A 29 -10.83 22.80 8.44
N VAL A 30 -10.74 21.69 9.18
CA VAL A 30 -11.56 21.49 10.38
C VAL A 30 -11.05 22.38 11.51
N PRO A 31 -11.84 23.37 11.97
CA PRO A 31 -11.40 24.32 12.99
C PRO A 31 -11.03 23.62 14.32
N ASN A 32 -9.89 24.00 14.91
CA ASN A 32 -9.41 23.49 16.20
C ASN A 32 -9.21 21.98 16.27
N ALA A 33 -9.20 21.28 15.16
CA ALA A 33 -8.87 19.86 15.14
C ALA A 33 -7.37 19.65 15.43
N LYS A 34 -7.09 18.58 16.19
CA LYS A 34 -5.71 18.24 16.55
C LYS A 34 -5.00 17.64 15.33
N GLU A 35 -3.85 18.20 15.03
CA GLU A 35 -2.95 17.64 14.03
C GLU A 35 -2.32 16.34 14.55
N ILE A 36 -2.08 15.39 13.65
CA ILE A 36 -1.58 14.06 13.98
C ILE A 36 -0.25 13.85 13.24
N LYS A 37 0.82 13.64 14.00
CA LYS A 37 2.09 13.18 13.42
C LYS A 37 1.90 11.75 12.93
N TYR A 38 1.97 11.55 11.63
CA TYR A 38 1.82 10.22 11.05
C TYR A 38 3.13 9.42 11.05
N ASN A 39 3.02 8.11 11.04
CA ASN A 39 4.15 7.20 10.93
C ASN A 39 4.57 7.05 9.46
N LYS A 40 5.83 7.33 9.14
CA LYS A 40 6.37 7.14 7.78
C LYS A 40 6.33 5.69 7.30
N MET A 41 6.17 4.71 8.20
CA MET A 41 5.99 3.29 7.85
C MET A 41 4.75 3.02 6.97
N ILE A 42 3.84 3.99 6.83
CA ILE A 42 2.74 3.96 5.84
C ILE A 42 3.28 3.89 4.40
N PHE A 43 4.52 4.32 4.15
CA PHE A 43 5.17 4.23 2.85
C PHE A 43 6.05 2.98 2.69
N GLY A 44 5.75 1.93 3.45
CA GLY A 44 6.45 0.65 3.40
C GLY A 44 6.18 -0.14 2.12
N HIS A 45 6.97 -1.18 1.96
CA HIS A 45 6.90 -2.07 0.80
C HIS A 45 6.96 -3.54 1.20
N PHE A 46 6.69 -4.40 0.23
CA PHE A 46 6.65 -5.85 0.38
C PHE A 46 7.50 -6.51 -0.70
N ILE A 47 8.11 -7.63 -0.37
CA ILE A 47 8.83 -8.49 -1.29
C ILE A 47 8.58 -9.96 -0.97
N GLU A 48 8.49 -10.79 -1.98
CA GLU A 48 8.20 -12.21 -1.85
C GLU A 48 9.13 -13.04 -2.74
N HIS A 49 9.44 -14.27 -2.31
CA HIS A 49 10.04 -15.29 -3.16
C HIS A 49 9.01 -15.79 -4.18
N PHE A 50 8.63 -14.90 -5.05
CA PHE A 50 7.64 -15.13 -6.10
C PHE A 50 8.12 -14.53 -7.41
N ASP A 51 8.08 -15.34 -8.49
CA ASP A 51 8.56 -14.93 -9.79
C ASP A 51 10.02 -14.39 -9.73
N ASN A 52 10.29 -13.25 -10.32
CA ASN A 52 11.60 -12.60 -10.31
C ASN A 52 11.66 -11.38 -9.37
N GLN A 53 10.95 -11.43 -8.24
CA GLN A 53 11.01 -10.34 -7.27
C GLN A 53 12.32 -10.37 -6.49
N VAL A 54 12.71 -11.52 -5.95
CA VAL A 54 14.00 -11.72 -5.25
C VAL A 54 15.08 -12.06 -6.26
N TYR A 55 15.05 -13.25 -6.84
CA TYR A 55 16.02 -13.71 -7.81
C TYR A 55 15.78 -13.08 -9.18
N GLY A 56 16.80 -12.33 -9.68
CA GLY A 56 16.65 -11.52 -10.91
C GLY A 56 15.96 -10.17 -10.71
N GLY A 57 15.50 -9.90 -9.49
CA GLY A 57 14.94 -8.63 -9.08
C GLY A 57 15.93 -7.83 -8.22
N LEU A 58 15.79 -7.91 -6.88
CA LEU A 58 16.72 -7.20 -6.00
C LEU A 58 18.04 -7.95 -5.74
N TYR A 59 18.08 -9.25 -6.00
CA TYR A 59 19.27 -10.12 -5.89
C TYR A 59 19.54 -10.83 -7.21
N ASP A 60 20.64 -10.44 -7.88
CA ASP A 60 21.10 -11.02 -9.13
C ASP A 60 22.64 -10.91 -9.22
N PRO A 61 23.37 -11.90 -8.67
CA PRO A 61 24.83 -11.89 -8.69
C PRO A 61 25.46 -11.84 -10.10
N THR A 62 24.67 -12.13 -11.14
CA THR A 62 25.14 -12.12 -12.54
C THR A 62 24.93 -10.77 -13.23
N SER A 63 24.19 -9.87 -12.62
CA SER A 63 23.90 -8.55 -13.17
C SER A 63 25.14 -7.65 -13.18
N LYS A 64 25.29 -6.84 -14.22
CA LYS A 64 26.29 -5.76 -14.25
C LYS A 64 26.07 -4.67 -13.17
N PHE A 65 24.90 -4.66 -12.54
CA PHE A 65 24.53 -3.76 -11.43
C PHE A 65 24.68 -4.43 -10.07
N ALA A 66 25.13 -5.69 -10.00
CA ALA A 66 25.35 -6.38 -8.73
C ALA A 66 26.54 -5.78 -7.97
N ASP A 67 26.35 -5.61 -6.66
CA ASP A 67 27.47 -5.37 -5.76
C ASP A 67 28.19 -6.69 -5.37
N GLU A 68 29.15 -6.61 -4.46
CA GLU A 68 29.89 -7.77 -3.95
C GLU A 68 29.04 -8.82 -3.24
N ASP A 69 27.83 -8.46 -2.83
CA ASP A 69 26.85 -9.33 -2.16
C ASP A 69 25.80 -9.87 -3.14
N GLY A 70 25.84 -9.47 -4.41
CA GLY A 70 24.88 -9.85 -5.44
C GLY A 70 23.61 -9.01 -5.45
N PHE A 71 23.54 -7.90 -4.72
CA PHE A 71 22.37 -7.03 -4.70
C PHE A 71 22.41 -6.00 -5.83
N ARG A 72 21.28 -5.78 -6.47
CA ARG A 72 21.10 -4.76 -7.52
C ARG A 72 21.22 -3.35 -6.93
N THR A 73 22.33 -2.67 -7.22
CA THR A 73 22.63 -1.32 -6.72
C THR A 73 21.69 -0.27 -7.28
N ASP A 74 21.27 -0.40 -8.54
CA ASP A 74 20.29 0.48 -9.17
C ASP A 74 18.91 0.42 -8.48
N VAL A 75 18.48 -0.77 -8.04
CA VAL A 75 17.27 -0.94 -7.21
C VAL A 75 17.44 -0.30 -5.85
N ILE A 76 18.57 -0.56 -5.16
CA ILE A 76 18.85 0.03 -3.84
C ILE A 76 18.82 1.56 -3.91
N GLU A 77 19.44 2.14 -4.94
CA GLU A 77 19.48 3.60 -5.10
C GLU A 77 18.09 4.20 -5.34
N ALA A 78 17.29 3.55 -6.20
CA ALA A 78 15.91 3.98 -6.41
C ALA A 78 15.06 3.92 -5.13
N LEU A 79 15.24 2.88 -4.30
CA LEU A 79 14.52 2.76 -3.04
C LEU A 79 14.97 3.78 -1.98
N ARG A 80 16.25 4.15 -1.98
CA ARG A 80 16.76 5.25 -1.14
C ARG A 80 16.15 6.60 -1.54
N GLN A 81 15.96 6.85 -2.84
CA GLN A 81 15.34 8.09 -3.33
C GLN A 81 13.91 8.26 -2.80
N ILE A 82 13.14 7.18 -2.73
CA ILE A 82 11.79 7.18 -2.14
C ILE A 82 11.78 6.84 -0.65
N GLN A 83 12.93 6.85 0.01
CA GLN A 83 13.09 6.70 1.46
C GLN A 83 12.26 5.55 2.05
N VAL A 84 12.30 4.37 1.43
CA VAL A 84 11.52 3.21 1.88
C VAL A 84 11.79 2.93 3.36
N PRO A 85 10.78 3.01 4.25
CA PRO A 85 11.02 2.93 5.69
C PRO A 85 11.03 1.51 6.24
N ILE A 86 10.29 0.59 5.62
CA ILE A 86 10.12 -0.80 6.07
C ILE A 86 9.82 -1.70 4.88
N VAL A 87 10.32 -2.93 4.91
CA VAL A 87 10.03 -3.96 3.90
C VAL A 87 9.60 -5.26 4.57
N ARG A 88 8.43 -5.77 4.18
CA ARG A 88 7.91 -7.07 4.60
C ARG A 88 8.45 -8.17 3.70
N TRP A 89 8.95 -9.26 4.30
CA TRP A 89 9.57 -10.44 3.67
C TRP A 89 9.33 -11.69 4.56
N PRO A 90 9.38 -12.95 4.11
CA PRO A 90 9.76 -13.46 2.78
C PRO A 90 8.59 -13.57 1.81
N GLY A 91 7.43 -13.14 2.18
CA GLY A 91 6.28 -13.19 1.33
C GLY A 91 4.97 -13.12 2.08
N GLY A 92 4.02 -13.26 1.32
CA GLY A 92 2.75 -13.77 0.97
C GLY A 92 2.66 -15.28 1.13
N CYS A 93 2.10 -15.95 0.13
CA CYS A 93 1.85 -17.40 0.18
C CYS A 93 3.14 -18.23 0.36
N PHE A 94 4.28 -17.73 -0.12
CA PHE A 94 5.57 -18.41 0.04
C PHE A 94 5.87 -18.76 1.51
N VAL A 95 5.56 -17.86 2.46
CA VAL A 95 5.90 -18.08 3.87
C VAL A 95 5.22 -19.29 4.47
N SER A 96 4.05 -19.70 3.96
CA SER A 96 3.27 -20.82 4.52
C SER A 96 3.96 -22.18 4.44
N THR A 97 5.01 -22.30 3.61
CA THR A 97 5.85 -23.51 3.51
C THR A 97 7.34 -23.23 3.65
N TYR A 98 7.73 -21.99 3.99
CA TYR A 98 9.11 -21.59 4.14
C TYR A 98 9.65 -21.91 5.54
N HIS A 99 10.75 -22.66 5.59
CA HIS A 99 11.49 -22.95 6.81
C HIS A 99 12.81 -22.17 6.79
N TRP A 100 12.90 -21.11 7.57
CA TRP A 100 14.00 -20.16 7.57
C TRP A 100 15.40 -20.78 7.77
N ILE A 101 15.45 -21.92 8.46
CA ILE A 101 16.69 -22.61 8.77
C ILE A 101 17.44 -23.09 7.50
N TYR A 102 16.74 -23.35 6.40
CA TYR A 102 17.33 -23.74 5.12
C TYR A 102 17.98 -22.57 4.37
N GLY A 103 17.61 -21.33 4.72
CA GLY A 103 18.08 -20.10 4.11
C GLY A 103 19.18 -19.38 4.89
N VAL A 104 19.85 -20.02 5.88
CA VAL A 104 20.91 -19.41 6.67
C VAL A 104 22.20 -20.24 6.63
N GLY A 105 23.34 -19.59 6.91
CA GLY A 105 24.64 -20.25 6.90
C GLY A 105 25.27 -20.37 5.51
N LYS A 106 26.37 -21.11 5.41
CA LYS A 106 27.12 -21.25 4.16
C LYS A 106 26.53 -22.32 3.24
N GLU A 107 26.00 -23.39 3.83
CA GLU A 107 25.35 -24.47 3.10
C GLU A 107 23.86 -24.17 3.02
N ARG A 108 23.36 -24.04 1.80
CA ARG A 108 21.95 -23.76 1.54
C ARG A 108 21.26 -25.03 1.06
N THR A 109 20.04 -25.24 1.50
CA THR A 109 19.24 -26.39 1.10
C THR A 109 18.17 -25.91 0.12
N PRO A 110 18.30 -26.20 -1.18
CA PRO A 110 17.22 -25.92 -2.13
C PRO A 110 15.96 -26.67 -1.74
N VAL A 111 14.81 -26.01 -1.89
CA VAL A 111 13.51 -26.60 -1.56
C VAL A 111 12.53 -26.40 -2.72
N TYR A 112 11.61 -27.36 -2.87
CA TYR A 112 10.46 -27.15 -3.73
C TYR A 112 9.40 -26.35 -2.96
N ASP A 113 9.26 -25.10 -3.33
CA ASP A 113 8.17 -24.26 -2.81
C ASP A 113 6.81 -24.77 -3.32
N LYS A 114 5.94 -25.15 -2.40
CA LYS A 114 4.64 -25.74 -2.71
C LYS A 114 3.59 -24.67 -3.03
N SER A 115 3.78 -23.44 -2.55
CA SER A 115 2.86 -22.34 -2.80
C SER A 115 2.94 -21.91 -4.26
N TRP A 116 4.15 -21.68 -4.77
CA TRP A 116 4.39 -21.19 -6.12
C TRP A 116 4.82 -22.27 -7.10
N GLN A 117 5.05 -23.51 -6.61
CA GLN A 117 5.40 -24.70 -7.39
C GLN A 117 6.69 -24.50 -8.23
N VAL A 118 7.70 -23.95 -7.57
CA VAL A 118 9.04 -23.73 -8.14
C VAL A 118 10.11 -24.22 -7.16
N GLU A 119 11.31 -24.47 -7.66
CA GLU A 119 12.45 -24.69 -6.79
C GLU A 119 13.02 -23.35 -6.32
N ASP A 120 13.17 -23.18 -5.00
CA ASP A 120 13.86 -22.05 -4.39
C ASP A 120 15.25 -22.51 -3.94
N PRO A 121 16.33 -21.86 -4.41
CA PRO A 121 17.70 -22.23 -4.07
C PRO A 121 18.09 -21.85 -2.64
N ASN A 122 17.27 -21.07 -1.92
CA ASN A 122 17.53 -20.51 -0.59
C ASN A 122 18.84 -19.70 -0.48
N THR A 123 19.35 -19.16 -1.58
CA THR A 123 20.59 -18.36 -1.57
C THR A 123 20.36 -16.93 -1.11
N PHE A 124 19.11 -16.51 -1.01
CA PHE A 124 18.70 -15.27 -0.37
C PHE A 124 17.79 -15.60 0.82
N GLY A 125 18.32 -15.49 2.01
CA GLY A 125 17.58 -15.82 3.25
C GLY A 125 17.64 -14.66 4.25
N THR A 126 17.53 -15.00 5.54
CA THR A 126 17.46 -14.02 6.63
C THR A 126 18.61 -13.01 6.62
N ASP A 127 19.83 -13.52 6.51
CA ASP A 127 21.03 -12.70 6.63
C ASP A 127 21.18 -11.76 5.42
N GLU A 128 20.90 -12.25 4.22
CA GLU A 128 20.91 -11.46 2.98
C GLU A 128 19.83 -10.39 3.00
N PHE A 129 18.61 -10.75 3.40
CA PHE A 129 17.51 -9.80 3.50
C PHE A 129 17.82 -8.66 4.47
N ILE A 130 18.31 -8.97 5.66
CA ILE A 130 18.63 -7.94 6.66
C ILE A 130 19.80 -7.08 6.18
N LYS A 131 20.83 -7.68 5.57
CA LYS A 131 21.95 -6.94 5.00
C LYS A 131 21.47 -5.99 3.89
N TRP A 132 20.59 -6.47 3.02
CA TRP A 132 19.97 -5.65 2.00
C TRP A 132 19.13 -4.50 2.59
N CYS A 133 18.30 -4.75 3.60
CA CYS A 133 17.56 -3.70 4.32
C CYS A 133 18.50 -2.62 4.87
N ARG A 134 19.65 -3.02 5.45
CA ARG A 134 20.63 -2.05 5.96
C ARG A 134 21.29 -1.23 4.85
N LYS A 135 21.50 -1.83 3.67
CA LYS A 135 21.99 -1.10 2.49
C LYS A 135 20.92 -0.13 1.94
N VAL A 136 19.67 -0.49 1.93
CA VAL A 136 18.56 0.42 1.54
C VAL A 136 18.37 1.53 2.59
N GLY A 137 18.51 1.20 3.88
CA GLY A 137 18.23 2.09 5.01
C GLY A 137 16.83 1.92 5.58
N CYS A 138 16.22 0.73 5.41
CA CYS A 138 14.88 0.41 5.88
C CYS A 138 14.89 -0.60 7.04
N GLU A 139 13.77 -0.70 7.76
CA GLU A 139 13.54 -1.72 8.78
C GLU A 139 13.09 -3.03 8.13
N PRO A 140 13.65 -4.18 8.56
CA PRO A 140 13.14 -5.48 8.18
C PRO A 140 11.84 -5.80 8.92
N PHE A 141 10.85 -6.30 8.19
CA PHE A 141 9.61 -6.86 8.73
C PHE A 141 9.48 -8.31 8.27
N ILE A 142 9.57 -9.25 9.21
CA ILE A 142 9.58 -10.68 8.91
C ILE A 142 8.20 -11.28 9.16
N CYS A 143 7.66 -11.95 8.14
CA CYS A 143 6.48 -12.79 8.24
C CYS A 143 6.91 -14.23 8.55
N THR A 144 6.29 -14.89 9.54
CA THR A 144 6.65 -16.24 10.00
C THR A 144 5.69 -17.30 9.48
N ASN A 145 6.18 -18.55 9.36
CA ASN A 145 5.44 -19.66 8.80
C ASN A 145 4.36 -20.17 9.79
N ALA A 146 3.11 -19.80 9.60
CA ALA A 146 1.95 -20.34 10.33
C ALA A 146 1.22 -21.46 9.56
N GLY A 147 1.73 -21.86 8.41
CA GLY A 147 1.21 -22.98 7.62
C GLY A 147 1.78 -24.32 8.09
N THR A 148 2.98 -24.61 7.68
CA THR A 148 3.70 -25.88 8.02
C THR A 148 4.65 -25.73 9.19
N GLY A 149 4.98 -24.49 9.61
CA GLY A 149 5.82 -24.21 10.77
C GLY A 149 5.08 -24.33 12.10
N THR A 150 5.83 -24.14 13.18
CA THR A 150 5.34 -24.24 14.56
C THR A 150 5.58 -22.94 15.33
N PRO A 151 4.85 -22.69 16.44
CA PRO A 151 5.15 -21.59 17.35
C PRO A 151 6.60 -21.56 17.85
N GLU A 152 7.20 -22.75 18.05
CA GLU A 152 8.61 -22.87 18.45
C GLU A 152 9.53 -22.38 17.31
N GLU A 153 9.33 -22.84 16.07
CA GLU A 153 10.11 -22.40 14.91
C GLU A 153 10.06 -20.89 14.70
N MET A 154 8.89 -20.26 14.92
CA MET A 154 8.76 -18.81 14.85
C MET A 154 9.60 -18.10 15.90
N SER A 155 9.58 -18.59 17.15
CA SER A 155 10.38 -18.04 18.25
C SER A 155 11.89 -18.30 18.07
N ASP A 156 12.25 -19.43 17.49
CA ASP A 156 13.64 -19.77 17.14
C ASP A 156 14.21 -18.80 16.10
N TRP A 157 13.39 -18.36 15.17
CA TRP A 157 13.78 -17.34 14.20
C TRP A 157 14.02 -15.98 14.87
N VAL A 158 13.17 -15.60 15.83
CA VAL A 158 13.40 -14.39 16.65
C VAL A 158 14.70 -14.53 17.46
N GLU A 159 14.98 -15.72 18.03
CA GLU A 159 16.24 -16.02 18.74
C GLU A 159 17.46 -15.85 17.82
N TYR A 160 17.39 -16.42 16.61
CA TYR A 160 18.45 -16.26 15.60
C TYR A 160 18.74 -14.79 15.33
N CYS A 161 17.71 -13.98 15.13
CA CYS A 161 17.88 -12.57 14.79
C CYS A 161 18.32 -11.69 15.97
N ASN A 162 17.86 -11.99 17.21
CA ASN A 162 17.90 -10.98 18.27
C ASN A 162 18.75 -11.33 19.49
N LEU A 163 19.14 -12.60 19.67
CA LEU A 163 19.94 -12.99 20.83
C LEU A 163 21.40 -13.31 20.48
N ASN A 164 22.30 -13.14 21.46
CA ASN A 164 23.71 -13.58 21.41
C ASN A 164 23.94 -14.90 22.16
N ILE A 165 22.90 -15.45 22.77
CA ILE A 165 22.89 -16.68 23.54
C ILE A 165 21.89 -17.65 22.94
N GLY A 166 21.78 -18.83 23.53
CA GLY A 166 20.88 -19.86 23.01
C GLY A 166 21.50 -20.59 21.81
N LYS A 167 20.73 -21.49 21.24
CA LYS A 167 21.14 -22.33 20.09
C LYS A 167 21.25 -21.49 18.83
N PHE A 168 20.22 -20.72 18.53
CA PHE A 168 20.10 -20.02 17.26
C PHE A 168 20.84 -18.67 17.25
N GLY A 169 20.94 -17.98 18.40
CA GLY A 169 21.80 -16.80 18.51
C GLY A 169 23.29 -17.14 18.30
N ARG A 170 23.75 -18.29 18.83
CA ARG A 170 25.11 -18.81 18.56
C ARG A 170 25.29 -19.29 17.12
N MET A 171 24.24 -19.86 16.52
CA MET A 171 24.25 -20.24 15.10
C MET A 171 24.48 -19.02 14.21
N ARG A 172 23.77 -17.90 14.44
CA ARG A 172 24.00 -16.64 13.70
C ARG A 172 25.46 -16.19 13.84
N ILE A 173 26.01 -16.23 15.04
CA ILE A 173 27.42 -15.86 15.27
C ILE A 173 28.35 -16.75 14.48
N ALA A 174 28.12 -18.07 14.48
CA ALA A 174 28.91 -19.04 13.71
C ALA A 174 28.76 -18.85 12.19
N ASN A 175 27.61 -18.36 11.72
CA ASN A 175 27.36 -18.00 10.33
C ASN A 175 28.08 -16.70 9.90
N GLY A 176 28.79 -16.00 10.82
CA GLY A 176 29.56 -14.81 10.50
C GLY A 176 28.91 -13.49 10.90
N TYR A 177 27.78 -13.53 11.61
CA TYR A 177 27.05 -12.36 12.07
C TYR A 177 27.11 -12.22 13.60
N PRO A 178 28.22 -11.66 14.16
CA PRO A 178 28.45 -11.64 15.61
C PRO A 178 27.47 -10.73 16.37
N LYS A 179 26.95 -9.70 15.72
CA LYS A 179 25.97 -8.78 16.33
C LYS A 179 24.55 -9.22 16.03
N PRO A 180 23.60 -9.06 16.97
CA PRO A 180 22.18 -9.28 16.69
C PRO A 180 21.70 -8.43 15.53
N HIS A 181 20.81 -8.99 14.73
CA HIS A 181 20.15 -8.26 13.64
C HIS A 181 19.15 -7.22 14.15
N ASN A 182 18.63 -7.41 15.39
CA ASN A 182 17.67 -6.53 16.05
C ASN A 182 16.39 -6.29 15.23
N VAL A 183 15.80 -7.35 14.72
CA VAL A 183 14.53 -7.29 13.99
C VAL A 183 13.40 -7.02 14.97
N LYS A 184 12.62 -5.98 14.72
CA LYS A 184 11.54 -5.53 15.59
C LYS A 184 10.16 -6.03 15.15
N TYR A 185 9.90 -6.11 13.84
CA TYR A 185 8.59 -6.33 13.26
C TYR A 185 8.43 -7.78 12.80
N TRP A 186 7.40 -8.48 13.35
CA TRP A 186 7.18 -9.91 13.14
C TRP A 186 5.70 -10.21 12.95
N SER A 187 5.32 -10.80 11.82
CA SER A 187 3.97 -11.28 11.59
C SER A 187 3.85 -12.76 11.85
N VAL A 188 2.79 -13.16 12.54
CA VAL A 188 2.35 -14.55 12.62
C VAL A 188 1.48 -14.83 11.40
N GLY A 189 2.02 -15.60 10.46
CA GLY A 189 1.33 -16.07 9.27
C GLY A 189 1.02 -15.02 8.22
N ASN A 190 0.47 -15.51 7.13
CA ASN A 190 0.02 -14.77 5.97
C ASN A 190 -1.34 -15.29 5.52
N GLU A 191 -2.34 -14.42 5.40
CA GLU A 191 -3.66 -14.71 4.81
C GLU A 191 -4.31 -16.04 5.28
N ASN A 192 -4.03 -16.48 6.48
CA ASN A 192 -4.49 -17.78 7.01
C ASN A 192 -6.03 -17.93 7.04
N TRP A 193 -6.74 -16.83 6.75
CA TRP A 193 -8.18 -16.79 6.51
C TRP A 193 -8.58 -17.25 5.11
N GLY A 194 -7.66 -17.27 4.15
CA GLY A 194 -7.93 -17.53 2.73
C GLY A 194 -7.86 -19.01 2.38
N ALA A 195 -8.89 -19.55 1.73
CA ALA A 195 -8.89 -20.94 1.28
C ALA A 195 -7.82 -21.26 0.21
N HIS A 196 -7.22 -20.24 -0.40
CA HIS A 196 -6.12 -20.36 -1.36
C HIS A 196 -4.78 -20.62 -0.68
N GLU A 197 -4.64 -20.26 0.60
CA GLU A 197 -3.40 -20.43 1.36
C GLU A 197 -3.17 -21.88 1.77
N LEU A 198 -1.92 -22.35 1.64
CA LEU A 198 -1.52 -23.66 2.19
C LEU A 198 -1.55 -23.66 3.72
N GLY A 199 -1.46 -22.51 4.32
CA GLY A 199 -1.57 -22.29 5.76
C GLY A 199 -2.97 -21.91 6.23
N ALA A 200 -4.03 -22.12 5.41
CA ALA A 200 -5.42 -21.80 5.79
C ALA A 200 -5.82 -22.45 7.12
N ARG A 201 -6.53 -21.70 7.94
CA ARG A 201 -7.02 -22.13 9.26
C ARG A 201 -8.51 -21.86 9.39
N THR A 202 -9.15 -22.61 10.25
CA THR A 202 -10.46 -22.22 10.76
C THR A 202 -10.32 -21.11 11.81
N VAL A 203 -11.41 -20.41 12.07
CA VAL A 203 -11.46 -19.36 13.10
C VAL A 203 -11.07 -19.92 14.49
N GLN A 204 -11.46 -21.17 14.77
CA GLN A 204 -11.19 -21.87 16.03
C GLN A 204 -9.72 -22.25 16.20
N GLU A 205 -9.01 -22.50 15.11
CA GLU A 205 -7.58 -22.84 15.13
C GLU A 205 -6.69 -21.60 15.17
N TRP A 206 -7.11 -20.51 14.51
CA TRP A 206 -6.28 -19.35 14.28
C TRP A 206 -5.90 -18.60 15.57
N GLY A 207 -6.87 -18.23 16.37
CA GLY A 207 -6.65 -17.47 17.61
C GLY A 207 -5.68 -18.17 18.57
N PRO A 208 -5.88 -19.46 18.91
CA PRO A 208 -4.97 -20.23 19.76
C PRO A 208 -3.54 -20.34 19.21
N LEU A 209 -3.39 -20.57 17.90
CA LEU A 209 -2.07 -20.60 17.25
C LEU A 209 -1.34 -19.27 17.40
N VAL A 210 -2.01 -18.15 17.08
CA VAL A 210 -1.45 -16.80 17.21
C VAL A 210 -1.06 -16.51 18.67
N ARG A 211 -1.94 -16.82 19.62
CA ARG A 211 -1.66 -16.60 21.04
C ARG A 211 -0.37 -17.29 21.49
N GLU A 212 -0.21 -18.57 21.18
CA GLU A 212 0.97 -19.33 21.60
C GLU A 212 2.24 -18.88 20.86
N SER A 213 2.15 -18.63 19.56
CA SER A 213 3.26 -18.09 18.76
C SER A 213 3.74 -16.74 19.32
N ALA A 214 2.81 -15.82 19.56
CA ALA A 214 3.12 -14.51 20.08
C ALA A 214 3.75 -14.56 21.48
N LYS A 215 3.28 -15.45 22.37
CA LYS A 215 3.88 -15.65 23.69
C LYS A 215 5.33 -16.13 23.59
N LEU A 216 5.61 -17.14 22.75
CA LEU A 216 6.96 -17.67 22.58
C LEU A 216 7.89 -16.62 21.98
N MET A 217 7.48 -15.92 20.91
CA MET A 217 8.27 -14.86 20.29
C MET A 217 8.59 -13.73 21.29
N ARG A 218 7.60 -13.30 22.08
CA ARG A 218 7.79 -12.26 23.11
C ARG A 218 8.66 -12.73 24.29
N SER A 219 8.72 -14.02 24.55
CA SER A 219 9.63 -14.58 25.55
C SER A 219 11.10 -14.46 25.14
N VAL A 220 11.36 -14.45 23.85
CA VAL A 220 12.71 -14.21 23.28
C VAL A 220 13.05 -12.71 23.29
N THR A 221 12.15 -11.86 22.82
CA THR A 221 12.37 -10.41 22.72
C THR A 221 11.10 -9.66 23.12
N LYS A 222 11.17 -8.90 24.24
CA LYS A 222 10.02 -8.15 24.76
C LYS A 222 9.58 -7.02 23.85
N ASP A 223 10.51 -6.43 23.10
CA ASP A 223 10.28 -5.28 22.23
C ASP A 223 9.80 -5.65 20.83
N ALA A 224 9.59 -6.97 20.57
CA ALA A 224 9.01 -7.43 19.32
C ALA A 224 7.63 -6.77 19.09
N LYS A 225 7.45 -6.23 17.89
CA LYS A 225 6.16 -5.74 17.39
C LYS A 225 5.48 -6.87 16.65
N LEU A 226 4.37 -7.35 17.21
CA LEU A 226 3.71 -8.58 16.77
C LEU A 226 2.43 -8.28 16.00
N PHE A 227 2.33 -8.93 14.85
CA PHE A 227 1.20 -8.85 13.92
C PHE A 227 0.56 -10.22 13.78
N ALA A 228 -0.69 -10.25 13.36
CA ALA A 228 -1.35 -11.48 12.94
C ALA A 228 -2.29 -11.22 11.76
N ALA A 229 -2.36 -12.19 10.84
CA ALA A 229 -3.25 -12.13 9.69
C ALA A 229 -4.71 -11.98 10.14
N ALA A 230 -5.31 -10.88 9.71
CA ALA A 230 -6.67 -10.44 10.00
C ALA A 230 -7.37 -10.01 8.71
N THR A 231 -8.59 -9.57 8.81
CA THR A 231 -9.36 -8.99 7.70
C THR A 231 -10.31 -7.92 8.23
N SER A 232 -10.88 -7.11 7.36
CA SER A 232 -12.00 -6.21 7.68
C SER A 232 -13.33 -6.96 7.95
N ASN A 233 -13.30 -8.31 8.02
CA ASN A 233 -14.45 -9.15 8.33
C ASN A 233 -14.48 -9.48 9.84
N LYS A 234 -15.55 -9.03 10.50
CA LYS A 234 -15.78 -9.25 11.94
C LYS A 234 -15.74 -10.73 12.33
N ASN A 235 -16.27 -11.63 11.49
CA ASN A 235 -16.36 -13.06 11.80
C ASN A 235 -14.99 -13.74 11.89
N TRP A 236 -13.97 -13.17 11.28
CA TRP A 236 -12.59 -13.63 11.39
C TRP A 236 -11.81 -12.89 12.49
N THR A 237 -11.86 -11.57 12.46
CA THR A 237 -10.96 -10.74 13.28
C THR A 237 -11.41 -10.64 14.74
N MET A 238 -12.72 -10.65 15.03
CA MET A 238 -13.22 -10.58 16.40
C MET A 238 -12.79 -11.81 17.25
N PRO A 239 -12.93 -13.07 16.79
CA PRO A 239 -12.42 -14.23 17.52
C PRO A 239 -10.90 -14.20 17.74
N LEU A 240 -10.13 -13.79 16.73
CA LEU A 240 -8.68 -13.59 16.87
C LEU A 240 -8.37 -12.61 18.02
N LEU A 241 -9.02 -11.45 18.04
CA LEU A 241 -8.79 -10.42 19.05
C LEU A 241 -9.17 -10.89 20.46
N ARG A 242 -10.26 -11.63 20.60
CA ARG A 242 -10.68 -12.22 21.90
C ARG A 242 -9.65 -13.20 22.44
N GLU A 243 -9.03 -13.97 21.58
CA GLU A 243 -8.10 -15.03 21.94
C GLU A 243 -6.64 -14.53 22.11
N ALA A 244 -6.19 -13.68 21.19
CA ALA A 244 -4.78 -13.30 21.09
C ALA A 244 -4.52 -11.78 21.18
N GLY A 245 -5.56 -10.93 21.21
CA GLY A 245 -5.40 -9.47 21.09
C GLY A 245 -4.44 -8.84 22.12
N TYR A 246 -4.38 -9.37 23.34
CA TYR A 246 -3.45 -8.87 24.38
C TYR A 246 -1.97 -9.15 24.08
N GLN A 247 -1.67 -10.00 23.10
CA GLN A 247 -0.33 -10.32 22.65
C GLN A 247 0.08 -9.52 21.41
N LEU A 248 -0.85 -8.88 20.74
CA LEU A 248 -0.63 -8.21 19.45
C LEU A 248 -0.42 -6.70 19.61
N ASP A 249 0.42 -6.15 18.76
CA ASP A 249 0.55 -4.71 18.53
C ASP A 249 -0.25 -4.27 17.29
N TYR A 250 -0.44 -5.18 16.33
CA TYR A 250 -1.09 -4.89 15.05
C TYR A 250 -2.03 -6.01 14.60
N VAL A 251 -3.08 -5.64 13.90
CA VAL A 251 -3.82 -6.51 13.00
C VAL A 251 -3.38 -6.24 11.57
N SER A 252 -3.02 -7.32 10.85
CA SER A 252 -2.55 -7.29 9.47
C SER A 252 -3.74 -7.49 8.54
N ILE A 253 -4.08 -6.47 7.73
CA ILE A 253 -5.12 -6.57 6.70
C ILE A 253 -4.52 -6.37 5.32
N HIS A 254 -5.10 -7.01 4.31
CA HIS A 254 -4.64 -6.98 2.93
C HIS A 254 -5.72 -6.47 1.98
N GLY A 255 -5.33 -5.98 0.80
CA GLY A 255 -6.26 -5.56 -0.22
C GLY A 255 -5.72 -5.50 -1.63
N TYR A 256 -6.50 -6.10 -2.53
CA TYR A 256 -6.32 -6.05 -3.98
C TYR A 256 -7.67 -5.80 -4.63
N TRP A 257 -7.76 -4.87 -5.57
CA TRP A 257 -9.06 -4.40 -6.05
C TRP A 257 -9.33 -4.64 -7.55
N ASP A 258 -8.29 -4.92 -8.33
CA ASP A 258 -8.45 -5.25 -9.76
C ASP A 258 -7.79 -6.58 -10.11
N PRO A 259 -8.57 -7.65 -10.32
CA PRO A 259 -8.03 -8.96 -10.70
C PRO A 259 -7.50 -8.94 -12.13
N LEU A 260 -6.24 -9.33 -12.31
CA LEU A 260 -5.56 -9.50 -13.61
C LEU A 260 -5.50 -10.98 -14.02
N PHE A 261 -6.58 -11.73 -13.84
CA PHE A 261 -6.58 -13.18 -13.99
C PHE A 261 -6.30 -13.67 -15.42
N HIS A 262 -6.47 -12.85 -16.44
CA HIS A 262 -6.37 -13.28 -17.83
C HIS A 262 -5.46 -12.36 -18.63
N TYR A 263 -4.23 -12.83 -18.92
CA TYR A 263 -3.34 -12.21 -19.90
C TYR A 263 -3.24 -10.68 -19.78
N ASN A 264 -3.08 -10.18 -18.54
CA ASN A 264 -3.03 -8.74 -18.30
C ASN A 264 -4.22 -7.98 -18.93
N ASN A 265 -5.42 -8.39 -18.65
CA ASN A 265 -6.62 -7.66 -19.05
C ASN A 265 -7.03 -6.70 -17.90
N PRO A 266 -6.40 -5.52 -17.79
CA PRO A 266 -6.66 -4.59 -16.70
C PRO A 266 -8.03 -3.94 -16.86
N ALA A 267 -8.67 -3.61 -15.72
CA ALA A 267 -9.82 -2.72 -15.73
C ALA A 267 -9.42 -1.34 -16.30
N SER A 268 -10.35 -0.69 -16.97
CA SER A 268 -10.18 0.66 -17.50
C SER A 268 -9.89 1.67 -16.39
N PHE A 269 -9.31 2.81 -16.73
CA PHE A 269 -9.03 3.89 -15.78
C PHE A 269 -10.24 4.23 -14.91
N ILE A 270 -11.41 4.45 -15.53
CA ILE A 270 -12.61 4.87 -14.80
C ILE A 270 -13.13 3.76 -13.87
N GLU A 271 -13.05 2.47 -14.26
CA GLU A 271 -13.41 1.34 -13.39
C GLU A 271 -12.47 1.26 -12.18
N CYS A 272 -11.20 1.59 -12.37
CA CYS A 272 -10.23 1.66 -11.27
C CYS A 272 -10.56 2.80 -10.29
N MET A 273 -10.94 3.98 -10.82
CA MET A 273 -11.35 5.11 -9.97
C MET A 273 -12.60 4.81 -9.15
N MET A 274 -13.53 4.00 -9.65
CA MET A 274 -14.71 3.56 -8.88
C MET A 274 -14.37 2.67 -7.68
N LYS A 275 -13.13 2.20 -7.56
CA LYS A 275 -12.65 1.34 -6.45
C LYS A 275 -11.88 2.12 -5.37
N THR A 276 -11.62 3.41 -5.57
CA THR A 276 -10.76 4.21 -4.70
C THR A 276 -11.26 4.39 -3.27
N ASP A 277 -12.58 4.24 -3.03
CA ASP A 277 -13.18 4.33 -1.69
C ASP A 277 -13.11 3.00 -0.91
N ALA A 278 -12.76 1.89 -1.56
CA ALA A 278 -12.80 0.58 -0.93
C ALA A 278 -11.75 0.41 0.20
N PRO A 279 -10.49 0.88 0.04
CA PRO A 279 -9.50 0.79 1.11
C PRO A 279 -9.95 1.48 2.40
N GLU A 280 -10.49 2.67 2.31
CA GLU A 280 -10.94 3.42 3.49
C GLU A 280 -12.13 2.74 4.19
N LYS A 281 -13.04 2.12 3.42
CA LYS A 281 -14.13 1.31 3.98
C LYS A 281 -13.60 0.11 4.77
N ASP A 282 -12.52 -0.53 4.31
CA ASP A 282 -11.90 -1.65 5.03
C ASP A 282 -11.20 -1.18 6.31
N ILE A 283 -10.53 -0.02 6.27
CA ILE A 283 -9.95 0.62 7.46
C ILE A 283 -11.05 0.91 8.48
N LEU A 284 -12.14 1.58 8.09
CA LEU A 284 -13.26 1.94 8.99
C LEU A 284 -13.94 0.71 9.60
N ARG A 285 -14.13 -0.36 8.83
CA ARG A 285 -14.66 -1.64 9.35
C ARG A 285 -13.73 -2.24 10.39
N THR A 286 -12.42 -2.21 10.12
CA THR A 286 -11.41 -2.75 11.04
C THR A 286 -11.34 -1.92 12.33
N ILE A 287 -11.44 -0.59 12.25
CA ILE A 287 -11.55 0.30 13.40
C ILE A 287 -12.75 -0.09 14.27
N ALA A 288 -13.93 -0.25 13.66
CA ALA A 288 -15.14 -0.64 14.40
C ALA A 288 -15.00 -2.01 15.09
N ILE A 289 -14.29 -2.97 14.47
CA ILE A 289 -14.00 -4.27 15.07
C ILE A 289 -13.05 -4.12 16.27
N LEU A 290 -12.00 -3.30 16.16
CA LEU A 290 -11.07 -3.02 17.25
C LEU A 290 -11.77 -2.33 18.44
N GLU A 291 -12.62 -1.36 18.17
CA GLU A 291 -13.43 -0.68 19.18
C GLU A 291 -14.34 -1.65 19.93
N GLU A 292 -15.10 -2.48 19.21
CA GLU A 292 -16.00 -3.49 19.80
C GLU A 292 -15.24 -4.55 20.60
N ALA A 293 -14.01 -4.89 20.19
CA ALA A 293 -13.15 -5.82 20.91
C ALA A 293 -12.46 -5.20 22.14
N GLY A 294 -12.61 -3.89 22.38
CA GLY A 294 -11.98 -3.17 23.48
C GLY A 294 -10.53 -2.71 23.23
N PHE A 295 -10.11 -2.64 21.96
CA PHE A 295 -8.77 -2.20 21.54
C PHE A 295 -8.77 -0.89 20.74
N GLY A 296 -9.90 -0.19 20.67
CA GLY A 296 -10.09 1.05 19.89
C GLY A 296 -9.32 2.29 20.39
N ASN A 297 -8.57 2.17 21.50
CA ASN A 297 -7.78 3.26 22.07
C ASN A 297 -6.35 3.34 21.50
N GLY A 298 -6.09 2.74 20.35
CA GLY A 298 -4.77 2.67 19.71
C GLY A 298 -3.82 1.65 20.35
N LYS A 299 -4.32 0.79 21.26
CA LYS A 299 -3.53 -0.30 21.83
C LYS A 299 -3.14 -1.35 20.80
N ILE A 300 -4.03 -1.65 19.87
CA ILE A 300 -3.73 -2.41 18.65
C ILE A 300 -3.96 -1.48 17.48
N LYS A 301 -3.00 -1.42 16.57
CA LYS A 301 -3.07 -0.60 15.37
C LYS A 301 -3.32 -1.45 14.12
N ILE A 302 -3.57 -0.81 13.00
CA ILE A 302 -3.77 -1.45 11.72
C ILE A 302 -2.46 -1.39 10.94
N ALA A 303 -2.03 -2.54 10.44
CA ALA A 303 -1.04 -2.65 9.37
C ALA A 303 -1.77 -3.09 8.10
N TYR A 304 -1.72 -2.27 7.08
CA TYR A 304 -2.14 -2.66 5.74
C TYR A 304 -0.92 -3.23 5.00
N ASP A 305 -0.40 -4.34 5.50
CA ASP A 305 0.96 -4.82 5.21
C ASP A 305 1.10 -5.63 3.93
N GLU A 306 0.02 -5.68 3.12
CA GLU A 306 0.04 -6.13 1.74
C GLU A 306 -1.10 -5.49 0.95
N TRP A 307 -0.76 -4.63 -0.01
CA TRP A 307 -1.76 -3.98 -0.84
C TRP A 307 -1.23 -3.59 -2.23
N ASN A 308 -2.11 -3.63 -3.21
CA ASN A 308 -1.90 -3.04 -4.53
C ASN A 308 -3.28 -2.88 -5.19
N MET A 309 -3.43 -1.95 -6.15
CA MET A 309 -4.63 -1.93 -6.96
C MET A 309 -4.77 -3.23 -7.75
N ARG A 310 -3.71 -3.66 -8.43
CA ARG A 310 -3.71 -4.89 -9.22
C ARG A 310 -3.55 -6.09 -8.31
N ASN A 311 -4.44 -7.06 -8.48
CA ASN A 311 -4.28 -8.38 -7.92
C ASN A 311 -3.32 -9.19 -8.79
N TRP A 312 -3.13 -10.44 -8.46
CA TRP A 312 -2.35 -11.39 -9.18
C TRP A 312 -2.80 -11.55 -10.65
N HIS A 313 -1.83 -11.60 -11.56
CA HIS A 313 -2.05 -11.86 -12.98
C HIS A 313 -1.43 -13.20 -13.36
N HIS A 314 -2.28 -14.22 -13.43
CA HIS A 314 -1.91 -15.53 -13.93
C HIS A 314 -2.72 -15.87 -15.18
N PRO A 315 -2.13 -16.62 -16.11
CA PRO A 315 -2.90 -17.27 -17.15
C PRO A 315 -3.67 -18.48 -16.59
N TRP A 316 -4.69 -18.23 -15.78
CA TRP A 316 -5.47 -19.27 -15.11
C TRP A 316 -6.37 -20.08 -16.04
N HIS A 317 -6.61 -19.63 -17.28
CA HIS A 317 -7.58 -20.25 -18.16
C HIS A 317 -7.02 -21.34 -19.04
N GLY A 318 -7.69 -22.47 -18.99
CA GLY A 318 -7.51 -23.65 -19.82
C GLY A 318 -6.57 -24.69 -19.24
N ASP A 319 -5.38 -24.36 -18.83
CA ASP A 319 -4.46 -25.28 -18.17
C ASP A 319 -3.89 -24.64 -16.90
N PHE A 320 -4.41 -25.08 -15.77
CA PHE A 320 -3.96 -24.63 -14.45
C PHE A 320 -2.44 -24.78 -14.26
N ARG A 321 -1.85 -25.84 -14.82
CA ARG A 321 -0.40 -26.07 -14.73
C ARG A 321 0.41 -25.02 -15.45
N LYS A 322 -0.05 -24.48 -16.57
CA LYS A 322 0.63 -23.39 -17.28
C LYS A 322 0.66 -22.08 -16.49
N GLY A 323 -0.32 -21.84 -15.62
CA GLY A 323 -0.33 -20.70 -14.74
C GLY A 323 0.82 -20.66 -13.73
N PHE A 324 1.42 -21.82 -13.44
CA PHE A 324 2.55 -21.96 -12.55
C PHE A 324 3.91 -22.03 -13.26
N GLU A 325 3.93 -22.05 -14.60
CA GLU A 325 5.17 -21.94 -15.34
C GLU A 325 5.75 -20.53 -15.22
N LEU A 326 6.96 -20.41 -14.69
CA LEU A 326 7.63 -19.14 -14.43
C LEU A 326 7.71 -18.24 -15.68
N GLU A 327 8.00 -18.84 -16.85
CA GLU A 327 8.05 -18.12 -18.12
C GLU A 327 6.69 -17.54 -18.54
N ALA A 328 5.61 -18.27 -18.30
CA ALA A 328 4.26 -17.80 -18.58
C ALA A 328 3.87 -16.63 -17.66
N ARG A 329 4.29 -16.66 -16.39
CA ARG A 329 4.09 -15.55 -15.44
C ARG A 329 4.80 -14.29 -15.90
N ARG A 330 6.07 -14.39 -16.30
CA ARG A 330 6.88 -13.26 -16.77
C ARG A 330 6.28 -12.57 -18.00
N LYS A 331 5.59 -13.31 -18.87
CA LYS A 331 4.88 -12.73 -20.01
C LYS A 331 3.73 -11.80 -19.62
N ASN A 332 3.22 -11.90 -18.40
CA ASN A 332 2.18 -11.03 -17.89
C ASN A 332 2.71 -9.73 -17.26
N ASP A 333 4.03 -9.59 -17.11
CA ASP A 333 4.65 -8.38 -16.56
C ASP A 333 4.86 -7.32 -17.66
N ILE A 334 3.77 -6.77 -18.16
CA ILE A 334 3.73 -5.86 -19.30
C ILE A 334 3.65 -4.41 -18.79
N PRO A 335 4.63 -3.54 -19.13
CA PRO A 335 4.66 -2.14 -18.66
C PRO A 335 3.38 -1.36 -18.91
N SER A 336 2.71 -1.54 -20.06
CA SER A 336 1.47 -0.87 -20.42
C SER A 336 0.26 -1.21 -19.53
N THR A 337 0.38 -2.21 -18.66
CA THR A 337 -0.66 -2.52 -17.67
C THR A 337 -0.69 -1.49 -16.54
N TYR A 338 0.44 -0.83 -16.23
CA TYR A 338 0.64 0.01 -15.05
C TYR A 338 0.63 1.49 -15.42
N THR A 339 -0.56 2.06 -15.50
CA THR A 339 -0.86 3.38 -16.06
C THR A 339 -1.08 4.45 -14.97
N MET A 340 -1.62 5.61 -15.36
CA MET A 340 -2.09 6.62 -14.41
C MET A 340 -3.19 6.09 -13.48
N ALA A 341 -3.96 5.06 -13.88
CA ALA A 341 -4.93 4.43 -13.00
C ALA A 341 -4.29 3.86 -11.73
N ASP A 342 -3.12 3.20 -11.88
CA ASP A 342 -2.36 2.64 -10.76
C ASP A 342 -1.80 3.74 -9.85
N ALA A 343 -1.29 4.82 -10.45
CA ALA A 343 -0.80 5.97 -9.70
C ALA A 343 -1.90 6.62 -8.87
N LEU A 344 -3.03 6.97 -9.48
CA LEU A 344 -4.09 7.70 -8.77
C LEU A 344 -4.80 6.82 -7.73
N PHE A 345 -5.00 5.52 -8.01
CA PHE A 345 -5.50 4.61 -7.00
C PHE A 345 -4.54 4.53 -5.80
N SER A 346 -3.24 4.38 -6.05
CA SER A 346 -2.23 4.31 -4.99
C SER A 346 -2.19 5.60 -4.16
N ALA A 347 -2.33 6.76 -4.80
CA ALA A 347 -2.42 8.04 -4.11
C ALA A 347 -3.69 8.14 -3.24
N CYS A 348 -4.86 7.72 -3.73
CA CYS A 348 -6.09 7.65 -2.93
C CYS A 348 -5.96 6.67 -1.75
N PHE A 349 -5.30 5.52 -1.95
CA PHE A 349 -5.01 4.57 -0.89
C PHE A 349 -4.15 5.19 0.21
N LEU A 350 -3.05 5.84 -0.15
CA LEU A 350 -2.17 6.52 0.81
C LEU A 350 -2.90 7.65 1.54
N ASN A 351 -3.74 8.42 0.84
CA ASN A 351 -4.59 9.41 1.47
C ASN A 351 -5.54 8.80 2.52
N ALA A 352 -6.16 7.65 2.21
CA ALA A 352 -7.01 6.94 3.16
C ALA A 352 -6.23 6.50 4.41
N CYS A 353 -5.04 5.92 4.24
CA CYS A 353 -4.17 5.56 5.37
C CYS A 353 -3.79 6.79 6.21
N LEU A 354 -3.41 7.89 5.56
CA LEU A 354 -2.99 9.12 6.24
C LEU A 354 -4.15 9.81 6.97
N ARG A 355 -5.37 9.82 6.42
CA ARG A 355 -6.56 10.32 7.13
C ARG A 355 -6.83 9.59 8.46
N HIS A 356 -6.46 8.32 8.52
CA HIS A 356 -6.61 7.45 9.69
C HIS A 356 -5.28 7.11 10.37
N SER A 357 -4.28 8.01 10.26
CA SER A 357 -2.92 7.78 10.78
C SER A 357 -2.81 7.75 12.32
N ASP A 358 -3.88 8.04 13.02
CA ASP A 358 -4.01 7.77 14.46
C ASP A 358 -4.09 6.28 14.78
N ILE A 359 -4.53 5.45 13.82
CA ILE A 359 -4.68 4.00 13.99
C ILE A 359 -4.01 3.17 12.89
N VAL A 360 -3.94 3.65 11.65
CA VAL A 360 -3.15 3.03 10.58
C VAL A 360 -1.70 3.48 10.73
N ASP A 361 -0.81 2.53 11.00
CA ASP A 361 0.58 2.85 11.36
C ASP A 361 1.58 2.38 10.31
N ILE A 362 1.24 1.32 9.57
CA ILE A 362 2.09 0.68 8.56
C ILE A 362 1.25 0.34 7.34
N ALA A 363 1.83 0.53 6.14
CA ALA A 363 1.30 -0.05 4.92
C ALA A 363 2.46 -0.51 4.03
N CYS A 364 2.29 -1.68 3.35
CA CYS A 364 3.33 -2.24 2.49
C CYS A 364 2.80 -2.49 1.08
N PHE A 365 3.28 -1.69 0.13
CA PHE A 365 2.95 -1.84 -1.28
C PHE A 365 3.53 -3.14 -1.85
N SER A 366 2.71 -3.96 -2.45
CA SER A 366 3.03 -5.31 -2.89
C SER A 366 3.07 -5.46 -4.42
N PRO A 367 4.25 -5.81 -4.98
CA PRO A 367 5.57 -5.80 -4.38
C PRO A 367 6.37 -4.51 -4.66
N ILE A 368 7.64 -4.48 -4.23
CA ILE A 368 8.58 -3.41 -4.59
C ILE A 368 8.93 -3.45 -6.07
N VAL A 369 9.38 -4.63 -6.54
CA VAL A 369 9.92 -4.82 -7.89
C VAL A 369 9.17 -5.90 -8.64
N ASN A 370 9.15 -5.76 -9.95
CA ASN A 370 8.59 -6.71 -10.93
C ASN A 370 7.11 -7.02 -10.71
N THR A 371 6.55 -7.95 -11.44
CA THR A 371 5.11 -8.22 -11.43
C THR A 371 4.29 -6.91 -11.47
N ARG A 372 3.63 -6.51 -10.40
CA ARG A 372 2.86 -5.27 -10.25
C ARG A 372 3.59 -4.20 -9.42
N GLY A 373 4.92 -4.34 -9.25
CA GLY A 373 5.74 -3.48 -8.41
C GLY A 373 5.94 -2.08 -8.96
N ALA A 374 6.40 -1.19 -8.10
CA ALA A 374 6.69 0.19 -8.47
C ALA A 374 7.91 0.31 -9.41
N ILE A 375 8.80 -0.67 -9.39
CA ILE A 375 10.00 -0.74 -10.21
C ILE A 375 9.96 -2.02 -11.03
N PHE A 376 10.19 -1.89 -12.34
CA PHE A 376 10.44 -3.05 -13.19
C PHE A 376 11.95 -3.20 -13.45
N VAL A 377 12.49 -4.36 -13.11
CA VAL A 377 13.92 -4.68 -13.23
C VAL A 377 14.15 -5.46 -14.51
N HIS A 378 15.11 -5.02 -15.29
CA HIS A 378 15.52 -5.70 -16.54
C HIS A 378 17.06 -5.72 -16.69
N PRO A 379 17.63 -6.47 -17.65
CA PRO A 379 19.09 -6.62 -17.76
C PRO A 379 19.85 -5.30 -17.96
N GLU A 380 19.23 -4.30 -18.59
CA GLU A 380 19.88 -3.02 -18.91
C GLU A 380 19.66 -1.94 -17.82
N GLY A 381 18.89 -2.22 -16.77
CA GLY A 381 18.62 -1.27 -15.70
C GLY A 381 17.26 -1.47 -15.06
N ILE A 382 16.65 -0.37 -14.65
CA ILE A 382 15.32 -0.36 -14.05
C ILE A 382 14.38 0.59 -14.79
N LEU A 383 13.09 0.29 -14.75
CA LEU A 383 12.03 1.19 -15.17
C LEU A 383 11.23 1.62 -13.93
N LYS A 384 11.13 2.91 -13.70
CA LYS A 384 10.25 3.49 -12.67
C LYS A 384 8.82 3.59 -13.23
N ARG A 385 7.90 2.82 -12.65
CA ARG A 385 6.48 2.86 -13.03
C ARG A 385 5.78 4.09 -12.44
N THR A 386 4.57 4.36 -12.89
CA THR A 386 3.79 5.53 -12.43
C THR A 386 3.60 5.56 -10.90
N THR A 387 3.44 4.39 -10.27
CA THR A 387 3.34 4.22 -8.82
C THR A 387 4.61 4.59 -8.06
N TYR A 388 5.80 4.41 -8.65
CA TYR A 388 7.06 4.87 -8.05
C TYR A 388 7.03 6.37 -7.74
N TYR A 389 6.54 7.16 -8.70
CA TYR A 389 6.47 8.62 -8.56
C TYR A 389 5.41 9.09 -7.57
N VAL A 390 4.40 8.25 -7.27
CA VAL A 390 3.48 8.51 -6.16
C VAL A 390 4.25 8.47 -4.84
N PHE A 391 5.02 7.41 -4.58
CA PHE A 391 5.85 7.32 -3.37
C PHE A 391 6.88 8.45 -3.31
N ASP A 392 7.55 8.76 -4.42
CA ASP A 392 8.52 9.86 -4.50
C ASP A 392 7.88 11.20 -4.07
N MET A 393 6.70 11.52 -4.57
CA MET A 393 5.98 12.74 -4.21
C MET A 393 5.55 12.73 -2.73
N TYR A 394 5.04 11.61 -2.22
CA TYR A 394 4.54 11.54 -0.84
C TYR A 394 5.66 11.64 0.18
N VAL A 395 6.78 10.94 -0.02
CA VAL A 395 7.88 10.96 0.97
C VAL A 395 8.70 12.24 0.94
N ASN A 396 8.80 12.89 -0.23
CA ASN A 396 9.69 14.04 -0.42
C ASN A 396 8.96 15.40 -0.38
N LEU A 397 7.62 15.42 -0.56
CA LEU A 397 6.88 16.68 -0.68
C LEU A 397 5.87 16.93 0.44
N LEU A 398 5.46 15.89 1.19
CA LEU A 398 4.54 16.06 2.30
C LEU A 398 5.27 16.49 3.58
N GLU A 399 4.58 17.26 4.40
CA GLU A 399 5.01 17.61 5.76
C GLU A 399 4.62 16.50 6.76
N ASP A 400 5.13 16.52 7.98
CA ASP A 400 5.07 15.39 8.92
C ASP A 400 3.75 15.23 9.69
N TYR A 401 2.85 16.21 9.65
CA TYR A 401 1.62 16.23 10.44
C TYR A 401 0.40 16.30 9.53
N MET A 402 -0.56 15.40 9.73
CA MET A 402 -1.87 15.47 9.10
C MET A 402 -2.69 16.59 9.71
N VAL A 403 -3.20 17.48 8.88
CA VAL A 403 -4.15 18.53 9.25
C VAL A 403 -5.55 18.05 8.85
N PRO A 404 -6.49 17.87 9.80
CA PRO A 404 -7.83 17.42 9.46
C PRO A 404 -8.55 18.40 8.53
N THR A 405 -9.07 17.88 7.43
CA THR A 405 -9.83 18.61 6.42
C THR A 405 -11.09 17.87 6.03
N THR A 406 -12.08 18.60 5.52
CA THR A 406 -13.21 18.02 4.78
C THR A 406 -13.09 18.37 3.31
N LEU A 407 -13.52 17.47 2.45
CA LEU A 407 -13.57 17.70 1.01
C LEU A 407 -14.96 17.38 0.49
N GLN A 408 -15.73 18.42 0.21
CA GLN A 408 -16.95 18.29 -0.58
C GLN A 408 -16.54 18.22 -2.05
N THR A 409 -17.06 17.26 -2.81
CA THR A 409 -16.67 17.04 -4.19
C THR A 409 -17.86 16.60 -5.04
N VAL A 410 -17.86 17.00 -6.31
CA VAL A 410 -18.87 16.52 -7.26
C VAL A 410 -18.69 15.02 -7.52
N PRO A 411 -19.77 14.29 -7.81
CA PRO A 411 -19.68 12.85 -8.07
C PRO A 411 -19.08 12.57 -9.45
N LEU A 412 -18.10 11.68 -9.50
CA LEU A 412 -17.66 10.98 -10.71
C LEU A 412 -18.47 9.69 -10.82
N LYS A 413 -19.12 9.47 -11.96
CA LYS A 413 -20.04 8.33 -12.17
C LYS A 413 -19.56 7.44 -13.30
N HIS A 414 -19.71 6.13 -13.12
CA HIS A 414 -19.52 5.14 -14.17
C HIS A 414 -20.44 3.94 -13.92
N ALA A 415 -21.27 3.59 -14.91
CA ALA A 415 -22.34 2.60 -14.79
C ALA A 415 -23.23 2.88 -13.56
N ASP A 416 -23.38 1.92 -12.66
CA ASP A 416 -24.16 2.01 -11.41
C ASP A 416 -23.33 2.49 -10.20
N LYS A 417 -22.06 2.85 -10.42
CA LYS A 417 -21.12 3.25 -9.36
C LYS A 417 -20.82 4.74 -9.39
N GLN A 418 -20.47 5.26 -8.22
CA GLN A 418 -19.99 6.63 -8.08
C GLN A 418 -18.95 6.76 -6.97
N THR A 419 -18.06 7.75 -7.11
CA THR A 419 -17.10 8.20 -6.10
C THR A 419 -16.98 9.72 -6.20
N GLY A 420 -16.34 10.39 -5.25
CA GLY A 420 -16.01 11.81 -5.42
C GLY A 420 -15.00 12.00 -6.56
N VAL A 421 -15.15 13.03 -7.37
CA VAL A 421 -14.21 13.32 -8.48
C VAL A 421 -12.83 13.70 -7.97
N LEU A 422 -12.74 14.33 -6.80
CA LEU A 422 -11.49 14.67 -6.12
C LEU A 422 -11.31 13.81 -4.86
N ASP A 423 -10.05 13.61 -4.49
CA ASP A 423 -9.61 13.12 -3.19
C ASP A 423 -8.46 14.00 -2.70
N GLY A 424 -8.34 14.26 -1.40
CA GLY A 424 -7.27 15.15 -0.93
C GLY A 424 -7.02 15.07 0.57
N ILE A 425 -5.80 15.47 0.95
CA ILE A 425 -5.32 15.60 2.32
C ILE A 425 -4.42 16.82 2.47
N LEU A 426 -4.39 17.40 3.65
CA LEU A 426 -3.50 18.51 4.01
C LEU A 426 -2.48 18.05 5.04
N THR A 427 -1.22 18.42 4.84
CA THR A 427 -0.16 18.19 5.82
C THR A 427 0.50 19.51 6.21
N SER A 428 1.07 19.55 7.43
CA SER A 428 1.82 20.69 7.96
C SER A 428 3.16 20.26 8.56
N ASN A 429 4.11 21.18 8.60
CA ASN A 429 5.30 20.99 9.42
C ASN A 429 4.98 21.25 10.91
N GLU A 430 5.88 20.84 11.81
CA GLU A 430 5.72 20.94 13.26
C GLU A 430 5.34 22.33 13.77
N ASN A 431 5.86 23.39 13.12
CA ASN A 431 5.62 24.78 13.52
C ASN A 431 4.43 25.44 12.80
N ASN A 432 3.70 24.70 12.00
CA ASN A 432 2.55 25.20 11.21
C ASN A 432 2.88 26.42 10.36
N THR A 433 4.05 26.41 9.74
CA THR A 433 4.53 27.49 8.85
C THR A 433 4.54 27.08 7.38
N LYS A 434 4.57 25.76 7.10
CA LYS A 434 4.52 25.17 5.76
C LYS A 434 3.42 24.13 5.70
N TYR A 435 2.75 24.10 4.57
CA TYR A 435 1.65 23.18 4.31
C TYR A 435 1.78 22.59 2.91
N ALA A 436 1.49 21.32 2.77
CA ALA A 436 1.37 20.62 1.50
C ALA A 436 -0.04 20.03 1.38
N TYR A 437 -0.79 20.48 0.36
CA TYR A 437 -2.11 19.91 0.06
C TYR A 437 -1.99 18.99 -1.14
N VAL A 438 -2.18 17.69 -0.88
CA VAL A 438 -2.28 16.67 -1.90
C VAL A 438 -3.69 16.61 -2.41
N VAL A 439 -3.86 16.67 -3.72
CA VAL A 439 -5.19 16.52 -4.35
C VAL A 439 -5.09 15.69 -5.63
N ILE A 440 -6.03 14.78 -5.78
CA ILE A 440 -6.14 13.85 -6.89
C ILE A 440 -7.39 14.19 -7.68
N ASN A 441 -7.23 14.50 -8.98
CA ASN A 441 -8.33 14.60 -9.91
C ASN A 441 -8.52 13.23 -10.60
N LYS A 442 -9.61 12.56 -10.29
CA LYS A 442 -9.98 11.23 -10.80
C LYS A 442 -10.72 11.27 -12.14
N ASP A 443 -11.05 12.46 -12.66
CA ASP A 443 -11.69 12.58 -13.97
C ASP A 443 -10.69 12.29 -15.09
N PRO A 444 -10.99 11.38 -16.04
CA PRO A 444 -10.05 11.02 -17.10
C PRO A 444 -9.78 12.14 -18.11
N THR A 445 -10.70 13.10 -18.28
CA THR A 445 -10.65 14.10 -19.35
C THR A 445 -10.86 15.53 -18.89
N GLU A 446 -11.61 15.74 -17.80
CA GLU A 446 -12.03 17.06 -17.39
C GLU A 446 -11.13 17.66 -16.29
N LYS A 447 -10.78 18.92 -16.47
CA LYS A 447 -10.17 19.72 -15.41
C LYS A 447 -11.20 19.95 -14.31
N GLN A 448 -10.74 19.92 -13.07
CA GLN A 448 -11.59 20.20 -11.91
C GLN A 448 -11.16 21.48 -11.24
N THR A 449 -12.12 22.32 -10.89
CA THR A 449 -11.88 23.52 -10.09
C THR A 449 -12.16 23.20 -8.64
N LEU A 450 -11.20 23.52 -7.77
CA LEU A 450 -11.26 23.32 -6.32
C LEU A 450 -11.16 24.67 -5.61
N LYS A 451 -12.14 24.99 -4.79
CA LYS A 451 -12.08 26.10 -3.84
C LYS A 451 -11.32 25.65 -2.59
N LEU A 452 -10.33 26.43 -2.20
CA LEU A 452 -9.50 26.21 -1.03
C LEU A 452 -9.94 27.15 0.09
N ASP A 453 -10.50 26.60 1.16
CA ASP A 453 -10.86 27.37 2.35
C ASP A 453 -9.93 27.01 3.52
N PHE A 454 -8.98 27.88 3.77
CA PHE A 454 -8.00 27.75 4.83
C PHE A 454 -8.39 28.54 6.09
N GLN A 455 -9.68 28.61 6.42
CA GLN A 455 -10.14 29.33 7.61
C GLN A 455 -9.34 28.90 8.87
N GLY A 456 -8.81 29.88 9.57
CA GLY A 456 -8.04 29.65 10.80
C GLY A 456 -6.54 29.34 10.62
N LEU A 457 -6.04 29.07 9.41
CA LEU A 457 -4.60 28.84 9.21
C LEU A 457 -3.77 30.11 8.97
N ASN A 458 -4.43 31.25 8.74
CA ASN A 458 -3.77 32.54 8.45
C ASN A 458 -2.76 32.47 7.29
N LEU A 459 -3.07 31.69 6.25
CA LEU A 459 -2.24 31.60 5.07
C LEU A 459 -2.35 32.87 4.22
N LYS A 460 -1.24 33.28 3.62
CA LYS A 460 -1.22 34.44 2.72
C LYS A 460 -2.11 34.14 1.51
N SER A 461 -3.06 35.02 1.23
CA SER A 461 -3.80 34.99 -0.03
C SER A 461 -2.82 35.23 -1.18
N THR A 462 -2.72 34.26 -2.09
CA THR A 462 -1.82 34.33 -3.24
C THR A 462 -2.62 34.27 -4.55
N LYS A 463 -2.16 34.98 -5.58
CA LYS A 463 -2.70 34.83 -6.94
C LYS A 463 -2.12 33.64 -7.69
N LYS A 464 -1.10 32.98 -7.11
CA LYS A 464 -0.37 31.88 -7.71
C LYS A 464 0.09 30.95 -6.59
N VAL A 465 0.07 29.66 -6.83
CA VAL A 465 0.55 28.59 -5.92
C VAL A 465 1.57 27.72 -6.64
N LYS A 466 2.67 27.41 -5.98
CA LYS A 466 3.63 26.40 -6.46
C LYS A 466 2.99 25.02 -6.34
N ALA A 467 3.23 24.18 -7.32
CA ALA A 467 2.69 22.84 -7.39
C ALA A 467 3.70 21.86 -8.01
N THR A 468 3.63 20.61 -7.60
CA THR A 468 4.22 19.48 -8.33
C THR A 468 3.09 18.60 -8.82
N VAL A 469 3.08 18.26 -10.10
CA VAL A 469 1.99 17.53 -10.76
C VAL A 469 2.53 16.27 -11.43
N LEU A 470 1.93 15.14 -11.14
CA LEU A 470 2.08 13.87 -11.86
C LEU A 470 0.83 13.65 -12.72
N SER A 471 1.02 13.60 -14.03
CA SER A 471 -0.04 13.36 -15.02
C SER A 471 0.57 12.89 -16.33
N GLY A 472 -0.12 12.01 -17.03
CA GLY A 472 0.18 11.65 -18.42
C GLY A 472 -0.43 12.62 -19.43
N LYS A 473 -0.24 12.38 -20.72
CA LYS A 473 -1.03 13.03 -21.78
C LYS A 473 -2.46 12.51 -21.81
N THR A 474 -2.61 11.23 -21.48
CA THR A 474 -3.88 10.51 -21.32
C THR A 474 -3.91 9.75 -20.00
N ALA A 475 -5.10 9.34 -19.59
CA ALA A 475 -5.30 8.53 -18.39
C ALA A 475 -4.66 7.12 -18.47
N ASP A 476 -4.35 6.66 -19.69
CA ASP A 476 -3.72 5.36 -19.97
C ASP A 476 -2.21 5.45 -20.18
N ASP A 477 -1.60 6.64 -19.98
CA ASP A 477 -0.16 6.79 -20.12
C ASP A 477 0.60 6.01 -19.02
N TYR A 478 1.76 5.50 -19.42
CA TYR A 478 2.68 4.71 -18.61
C TYR A 478 4.13 4.97 -19.05
N ASN A 479 5.10 4.51 -18.27
CA ASN A 479 6.51 4.55 -18.64
C ASN A 479 6.93 3.24 -19.30
N GLU A 480 7.80 3.33 -20.33
CA GLU A 480 8.19 2.23 -21.21
C GLU A 480 9.70 2.00 -21.16
N ILE A 481 10.12 0.72 -21.28
CA ILE A 481 11.53 0.34 -21.32
C ILE A 481 12.19 0.91 -22.56
N GLY A 482 13.36 1.53 -22.39
CA GLY A 482 14.16 2.06 -23.50
C GLY A 482 13.57 3.31 -24.16
N ALA A 483 12.56 3.92 -23.56
CA ALA A 483 11.97 5.19 -23.99
C ALA A 483 12.18 6.28 -22.93
N GLU A 484 12.02 7.53 -23.31
CA GLU A 484 11.96 8.65 -22.36
C GLU A 484 10.74 8.47 -21.45
N GLU A 485 10.93 8.71 -20.15
CA GLU A 485 9.85 8.62 -19.17
C GLU A 485 8.80 9.70 -19.44
N ARG A 486 7.57 9.28 -19.72
CA ARG A 486 6.44 10.16 -20.07
C ARG A 486 5.69 10.66 -18.87
N VAL A 487 5.57 9.81 -17.85
CA VAL A 487 4.82 10.07 -16.61
C VAL A 487 5.83 10.30 -15.50
N VAL A 488 6.15 11.56 -15.25
CA VAL A 488 7.08 12.01 -14.19
C VAL A 488 6.51 13.27 -13.51
N PRO A 489 6.83 13.52 -12.24
CA PRO A 489 6.45 14.73 -11.54
C PRO A 489 7.02 15.98 -12.24
N LYS A 490 6.19 17.00 -12.40
CA LYS A 490 6.60 18.28 -13.00
C LYS A 490 6.27 19.43 -12.07
N GLU A 491 7.26 20.25 -11.76
CA GLU A 491 7.06 21.50 -11.03
C GLU A 491 6.36 22.52 -11.92
N MET A 492 5.36 23.19 -11.37
CA MET A 492 4.65 24.25 -12.06
C MET A 492 4.08 25.30 -11.09
N THR A 493 3.53 26.36 -11.66
CA THR A 493 2.83 27.38 -10.89
C THR A 493 1.40 27.47 -11.40
N LEU A 494 0.44 27.21 -10.52
CA LEU A 494 -0.99 27.31 -10.84
C LEU A 494 -1.53 28.69 -10.43
N SER A 495 -2.47 29.19 -11.23
CA SER A 495 -3.19 30.43 -10.90
C SER A 495 -4.28 30.17 -9.87
N VAL A 496 -4.37 31.05 -8.86
CA VAL A 496 -5.46 31.06 -7.88
C VAL A 496 -6.35 32.28 -8.17
N LYS A 497 -7.63 32.03 -8.45
CA LYS A 497 -8.63 33.06 -8.70
C LYS A 497 -9.76 32.89 -7.70
N GLU A 498 -10.04 33.90 -6.89
CA GLU A 498 -11.12 33.90 -5.89
C GLU A 498 -11.03 32.67 -4.92
N GLY A 499 -9.81 32.29 -4.55
CA GLY A 499 -9.55 31.08 -3.71
C GLY A 499 -9.64 29.75 -4.45
N CYS A 500 -9.88 29.77 -5.77
CA CYS A 500 -10.01 28.54 -6.57
C CYS A 500 -8.74 28.23 -7.37
N VAL A 501 -8.39 26.95 -7.43
CA VAL A 501 -7.33 26.40 -8.28
C VAL A 501 -7.92 25.41 -9.27
N THR A 502 -7.40 25.39 -10.50
CA THR A 502 -7.81 24.42 -11.53
C THR A 502 -6.78 23.31 -11.64
N LEU A 503 -7.21 22.07 -11.46
CA LEU A 503 -6.41 20.86 -11.48
C LEU A 503 -6.49 20.19 -12.86
N PRO A 504 -5.38 19.68 -13.41
CA PRO A 504 -5.41 18.90 -14.65
C PRO A 504 -6.29 17.65 -14.51
N PRO A 505 -6.81 17.05 -15.61
CA PRO A 505 -7.47 15.76 -15.56
C PRO A 505 -6.46 14.66 -15.17
N HIS A 506 -6.96 13.52 -14.69
CA HIS A 506 -6.18 12.32 -14.32
C HIS A 506 -4.83 12.67 -13.66
N SER A 507 -4.85 13.49 -12.62
CA SER A 507 -3.62 14.02 -12.01
C SER A 507 -3.54 13.84 -10.50
N LEU A 508 -2.31 13.65 -10.01
CA LEU A 508 -1.91 13.84 -8.63
C LEU A 508 -1.18 15.18 -8.54
N THR A 509 -1.66 16.10 -7.71
CA THR A 509 -1.11 17.44 -7.53
C THR A 509 -0.78 17.68 -6.06
N VAL A 510 0.43 18.16 -5.76
CA VAL A 510 0.81 18.67 -4.44
C VAL A 510 0.94 20.19 -4.54
N LEU A 511 0.14 20.92 -3.76
CA LEU A 511 0.14 22.38 -3.68
C LEU A 511 0.86 22.83 -2.42
N PHE A 512 1.74 23.84 -2.51
CA PHE A 512 2.58 24.30 -1.39
C PHE A 512 2.13 25.67 -0.90
N PHE A 513 1.94 25.80 0.42
CA PHE A 513 1.55 27.04 1.09
C PHE A 513 2.48 27.35 2.25
N GLU A 514 2.69 28.64 2.52
CA GLU A 514 3.49 29.14 3.62
C GLU A 514 2.76 30.29 4.33
N LYS A 515 2.96 30.42 5.65
CA LYS A 515 2.46 31.55 6.46
C LYS A 515 3.24 32.81 6.24
#